data_dbb5e0d9b01937f75c77169c092d5846
#
_entry.id   dbb5e0d9b01937f75c77169c092d5846
#
_cell.length_a   1.000
_cell.length_b   1.000
_cell.length_c   1.000
_cell.angle_alpha   90.00
_cell.angle_beta   90.00
_cell.angle_gamma   90.00
#
_symmetry.space_group_name_H-M   'P 1'
#
loop_
_entity.id
_entity.type
_entity.pdbx_description
1 polymer ?
#
loop_
_entity_poly.entity_id
_entity_poly.type
_entity_poly.pdbx_seq_one_letter_code
_entity_poly.pdbx_strand_id
1 'polypeptide(L)'
;MKLDNMFKKTRIISRIQSHNAARAPRPEVPEGLLRKCNKCGAAIITEDVKKGYYICPKCGGYFRVHAYRRIQMVIDEGTFEEWDHELVGGNPVDYKGYPEKVQALQEKTGLREAVVTGKGKIGGRDTVIAVCDGRFLMASMGWAVGEKITRAVERATEEKLPVIIFACSGGARMQEGITSLMQMAKTSAALERHSKAGLLYVSVLTLSLIHISEPTRLGMI
;
A
#
# COMPACT_ATOMS: atom_id res chain seq x y z
N MET A 1 -1.93 63.37 10.34
CA MET A 1 -1.18 62.11 10.12
C MET A 1 -0.83 62.04 8.65
N LYS A 2 0.44 62.08 8.30
CA LYS A 2 0.91 62.28 6.93
C LYS A 2 0.95 60.94 6.16
N LEU A 3 0.38 60.93 4.95
CA LEU A 3 0.22 59.77 4.03
C LEU A 3 1.57 59.28 3.42
N ASP A 4 2.68 59.88 3.76
CA ASP A 4 3.99 59.57 3.16
C ASP A 4 4.64 58.25 3.60
N ASN A 5 4.10 57.59 4.64
CA ASN A 5 4.69 56.34 5.15
C ASN A 5 4.11 55.07 4.51
N MET A 6 3.02 55.16 3.74
CA MET A 6 2.44 53.99 3.07
C MET A 6 3.19 53.56 1.80
N PHE A 7 3.92 54.46 1.16
CA PHE A 7 4.62 54.16 -0.10
C PHE A 7 6.05 53.61 0.06
N LYS A 8 6.60 53.63 1.28
CA LYS A 8 7.94 53.04 1.51
C LYS A 8 7.96 51.50 1.49
N LYS A 9 6.83 50.85 1.82
CA LYS A 9 6.74 49.36 1.78
C LYS A 9 6.73 48.80 0.37
N THR A 10 6.21 49.49 -0.62
CA THR A 10 6.11 49.04 -2.01
C THR A 10 7.48 49.01 -2.73
N ARG A 11 8.42 49.89 -2.36
CA ARG A 11 9.78 49.88 -2.93
C ARG A 11 10.69 48.76 -2.47
N ILE A 12 10.40 48.19 -1.28
CA ILE A 12 11.16 47.04 -0.74
C ILE A 12 10.69 45.74 -1.43
N ILE A 13 9.41 45.59 -1.71
CA ILE A 13 8.86 44.42 -2.40
C ILE A 13 9.36 44.35 -3.87
N SER A 14 9.46 45.49 -4.58
CA SER A 14 9.99 45.48 -5.95
C SER A 14 11.50 45.16 -6.02
N ARG A 15 12.29 45.48 -4.98
CA ARG A 15 13.72 45.11 -4.91
C ARG A 15 13.91 43.61 -4.61
N ILE A 16 13.01 42.98 -3.86
CA ILE A 16 13.05 41.52 -3.57
C ILE A 16 12.68 40.73 -4.83
N GLN A 17 11.77 41.25 -5.67
CA GLN A 17 11.38 40.56 -6.91
C GLN A 17 12.48 40.64 -8.00
N SER A 18 13.32 41.72 -8.02
CA SER A 18 14.41 41.83 -9.00
C SER A 18 15.63 40.93 -8.69
N HIS A 19 15.81 40.49 -7.45
CA HIS A 19 16.85 39.52 -7.07
C HIS A 19 16.51 38.05 -7.38
N ASN A 20 15.28 37.75 -7.74
CA ASN A 20 14.86 36.37 -8.10
C ASN A 20 14.99 36.07 -9.61
N ALA A 21 15.42 37.02 -10.43
CA ALA A 21 15.44 36.89 -11.90
C ALA A 21 16.66 36.19 -12.48
N ALA A 22 17.58 35.68 -11.69
CA ALA A 22 18.79 35.02 -12.21
C ALA A 22 19.20 33.78 -11.39
N ARG A 23 18.23 32.90 -11.09
CA ARG A 23 18.62 31.54 -10.69
C ARG A 23 18.83 30.74 -11.97
N ALA A 24 20.08 30.28 -12.18
CA ALA A 24 20.38 29.26 -13.18
C ALA A 24 19.36 28.10 -13.12
N PRO A 25 18.96 27.55 -14.27
CA PRO A 25 18.03 26.43 -14.28
C PRO A 25 18.54 25.37 -13.33
N ARG A 26 17.69 24.99 -12.36
CA ARG A 26 18.04 23.90 -11.43
C ARG A 26 18.23 22.65 -12.25
N PRO A 27 19.32 21.91 -12.02
CA PRO A 27 19.52 20.65 -12.73
C PRO A 27 18.27 19.76 -12.53
N GLU A 28 17.68 19.33 -13.63
CA GLU A 28 16.57 18.39 -13.61
C GLU A 28 17.08 17.06 -13.07
N VAL A 29 16.59 16.68 -11.91
CA VAL A 29 16.86 15.36 -11.33
C VAL A 29 15.90 14.37 -11.97
N PRO A 30 16.38 13.28 -12.61
CA PRO A 30 15.52 12.28 -13.21
C PRO A 30 14.46 11.80 -12.23
N GLU A 31 13.22 11.66 -12.68
CA GLU A 31 12.13 11.14 -11.85
C GLU A 31 12.48 9.77 -11.29
N GLY A 32 12.21 9.56 -10.00
CA GLY A 32 12.47 8.31 -9.32
C GLY A 32 13.89 8.10 -8.78
N LEU A 33 14.85 8.97 -9.10
CA LEU A 33 16.24 8.87 -8.59
C LEU A 33 16.30 9.07 -7.07
N LEU A 34 15.52 10.01 -6.55
CA LEU A 34 15.49 10.35 -5.13
C LEU A 34 14.14 10.04 -4.49
N ARG A 35 14.17 9.57 -3.23
CA ARG A 35 13.00 9.42 -2.37
C ARG A 35 13.13 10.30 -1.13
N LYS A 36 12.08 11.06 -0.84
CA LYS A 36 11.99 11.85 0.39
C LYS A 36 11.47 10.98 1.52
N CYS A 37 12.20 10.95 2.64
CA CYS A 37 11.74 10.27 3.85
C CYS A 37 10.60 11.07 4.51
N ASN A 38 9.45 10.42 4.77
CA ASN A 38 8.31 11.09 5.40
C ASN A 38 8.56 11.45 6.87
N LYS A 39 9.49 10.75 7.56
CA LYS A 39 9.79 10.98 8.98
C LYS A 39 10.79 12.12 9.18
N CYS A 40 11.90 12.14 8.44
CA CYS A 40 12.97 13.14 8.65
C CYS A 40 13.15 14.14 7.52
N GLY A 41 12.35 14.04 6.43
CA GLY A 41 12.42 14.94 5.28
C GLY A 41 13.65 14.77 4.37
N ALA A 42 14.58 13.88 4.69
CA ALA A 42 15.80 13.69 3.93
C ALA A 42 15.51 13.12 2.54
N ALA A 43 16.19 13.65 1.52
CA ALA A 43 16.26 13.06 0.19
C ALA A 43 17.33 11.96 0.19
N ILE A 44 16.97 10.77 -0.28
CA ILE A 44 17.82 9.57 -0.30
C ILE A 44 17.75 8.95 -1.67
N ILE A 45 18.85 8.42 -2.17
CA ILE A 45 18.89 7.71 -3.44
C ILE A 45 17.98 6.48 -3.38
N THR A 46 17.14 6.32 -4.39
CA THR A 46 16.14 5.24 -4.44
C THR A 46 16.78 3.85 -4.36
N GLU A 47 17.96 3.67 -4.98
CA GLU A 47 18.68 2.41 -4.92
C GLU A 47 19.18 2.08 -3.51
N ASP A 48 19.65 3.07 -2.75
CA ASP A 48 20.07 2.86 -1.35
C ASP A 48 18.88 2.48 -0.47
N VAL A 49 17.70 3.08 -0.72
CA VAL A 49 16.45 2.69 -0.04
C VAL A 49 16.09 1.24 -0.35
N LYS A 50 16.21 0.82 -1.62
CA LYS A 50 15.92 -0.57 -2.02
C LYS A 50 16.90 -1.57 -1.40
N LYS A 51 18.21 -1.27 -1.42
CA LYS A 51 19.27 -2.10 -0.81
C LYS A 51 19.12 -2.17 0.71
N GLY A 52 18.69 -1.07 1.36
CA GLY A 52 18.45 -0.98 2.79
C GLY A 52 17.07 -1.49 3.24
N TYR A 53 16.44 -2.40 2.50
CA TYR A 53 15.12 -2.99 2.82
C TYR A 53 14.04 -1.95 3.12
N TYR A 54 14.05 -0.82 2.41
CA TYR A 54 13.10 0.28 2.58
C TYR A 54 13.13 0.94 3.95
N ILE A 55 14.28 0.94 4.59
CA ILE A 55 14.56 1.66 5.84
C ILE A 55 15.36 2.91 5.51
N CYS A 56 15.00 4.04 6.12
CA CYS A 56 15.74 5.29 5.97
C CYS A 56 17.11 5.20 6.67
N PRO A 57 18.24 5.34 5.97
CA PRO A 57 19.56 5.26 6.60
C PRO A 57 19.86 6.40 7.59
N LYS A 58 19.09 7.52 7.52
CA LYS A 58 19.28 8.68 8.40
C LYS A 58 18.51 8.60 9.72
N CYS A 59 17.29 8.05 9.69
CA CYS A 59 16.42 8.11 10.89
C CYS A 59 15.75 6.79 11.24
N GLY A 60 16.04 5.69 10.53
CA GLY A 60 15.39 4.40 10.73
C GLY A 60 13.90 4.36 10.37
N GLY A 61 13.37 5.43 9.73
CA GLY A 61 11.97 5.46 9.32
C GLY A 61 11.72 4.51 8.14
N TYR A 62 10.51 3.94 8.06
CA TYR A 62 10.17 3.00 7.01
C TYR A 62 9.57 3.70 5.79
N PHE A 63 9.88 3.19 4.60
CA PHE A 63 9.20 3.54 3.36
C PHE A 63 8.12 2.52 3.02
N ARG A 64 7.10 2.94 2.25
CA ARG A 64 6.09 2.01 1.74
C ARG A 64 6.71 1.06 0.72
N VAL A 65 6.38 -0.23 0.85
CA VAL A 65 6.79 -1.30 -0.06
C VAL A 65 5.57 -1.78 -0.85
N HIS A 66 5.70 -1.88 -2.16
CA HIS A 66 4.66 -2.36 -3.06
C HIS A 66 4.52 -3.89 -3.00
N ALA A 67 3.35 -4.44 -3.35
CA ALA A 67 3.07 -5.86 -3.20
C ALA A 67 4.11 -6.77 -3.87
N TYR A 68 4.34 -6.63 -5.17
CA TYR A 68 5.33 -7.47 -5.88
C TYR A 68 6.74 -7.33 -5.33
N ARG A 69 7.13 -6.12 -4.89
CA ARG A 69 8.44 -5.95 -4.25
C ARG A 69 8.52 -6.63 -2.89
N ARG A 70 7.43 -6.65 -2.13
CA ARG A 70 7.35 -7.40 -0.88
C ARG A 70 7.48 -8.90 -1.13
N ILE A 71 6.81 -9.41 -2.15
CA ILE A 71 6.91 -10.81 -2.58
C ILE A 71 8.36 -11.15 -2.91
N GLN A 72 9.03 -10.34 -3.75
CA GLN A 72 10.45 -10.52 -4.10
C GLN A 72 11.41 -10.49 -2.89
N MET A 73 11.05 -9.82 -1.81
CA MET A 73 11.89 -9.75 -0.59
C MET A 73 11.73 -10.98 0.32
N VAL A 74 10.61 -11.71 0.19
CA VAL A 74 10.21 -12.76 1.14
C VAL A 74 10.22 -14.13 0.49
N ILE A 75 9.79 -14.22 -0.77
CA ILE A 75 9.70 -15.48 -1.52
C ILE A 75 11.00 -15.76 -2.25
N ASP A 76 11.43 -17.00 -2.25
CA ASP A 76 12.60 -17.50 -2.95
C ASP A 76 12.47 -17.22 -4.45
N GLU A 77 13.54 -16.75 -5.08
CA GLU A 77 13.55 -16.30 -6.47
C GLU A 77 13.03 -17.39 -7.44
N GLY A 78 12.13 -16.96 -8.34
CA GLY A 78 11.56 -17.83 -9.38
C GLY A 78 10.51 -18.85 -8.89
N THR A 79 10.12 -18.82 -7.60
CA THR A 79 9.16 -19.80 -7.05
C THR A 79 7.74 -19.26 -6.87
N PHE A 80 7.52 -17.95 -7.11
CA PHE A 80 6.22 -17.33 -6.93
C PHE A 80 5.27 -17.66 -8.08
N GLU A 81 4.11 -18.21 -7.75
CA GLU A 81 2.98 -18.46 -8.64
C GLU A 81 1.80 -17.61 -8.16
N GLU A 82 1.40 -16.61 -8.98
CA GLU A 82 0.26 -15.74 -8.64
C GLU A 82 -1.06 -16.46 -8.90
N TRP A 83 -1.99 -16.35 -7.94
CA TRP A 83 -3.32 -16.90 -8.02
C TRP A 83 -4.39 -15.83 -8.21
N ASP A 84 -5.46 -16.19 -8.92
CA ASP A 84 -6.64 -15.34 -9.12
C ASP A 84 -6.31 -13.93 -9.64
N HIS A 85 -5.24 -13.79 -10.46
CA HIS A 85 -4.81 -12.50 -11.03
C HIS A 85 -5.98 -11.76 -11.69
N GLU A 86 -6.78 -12.45 -12.50
CA GLU A 86 -7.89 -11.85 -13.28
C GLU A 86 -9.14 -11.51 -12.45
N LEU A 87 -9.18 -11.90 -11.15
CA LEU A 87 -10.32 -11.60 -10.30
C LEU A 87 -10.34 -10.11 -9.94
N VAL A 88 -11.35 -9.39 -10.40
CA VAL A 88 -11.56 -7.96 -10.14
C VAL A 88 -12.93 -7.73 -9.53
N GLY A 89 -13.05 -6.66 -8.72
CA GLY A 89 -14.31 -6.25 -8.11
C GLY A 89 -15.28 -5.63 -9.13
N GLY A 90 -16.57 -5.67 -8.78
CA GLY A 90 -17.62 -4.96 -9.48
C GLY A 90 -18.08 -3.69 -8.77
N ASN A 91 -19.20 -3.12 -9.23
CA ASN A 91 -19.86 -1.97 -8.61
C ASN A 91 -21.25 -2.37 -8.09
N PRO A 92 -21.34 -3.08 -6.95
CA PRO A 92 -22.59 -3.73 -6.51
C PRO A 92 -23.68 -2.73 -6.04
N VAL A 93 -23.31 -1.47 -5.80
CA VAL A 93 -24.24 -0.43 -5.32
C VAL A 93 -24.34 0.75 -6.30
N ASP A 94 -23.90 0.57 -7.53
CA ASP A 94 -23.88 1.59 -8.59
C ASP A 94 -23.27 2.92 -8.13
N TYR A 95 -22.17 2.85 -7.34
CA TYR A 95 -21.49 4.04 -6.86
C TYR A 95 -20.88 4.83 -8.01
N LYS A 96 -21.33 6.08 -8.16
CA LYS A 96 -20.95 6.95 -9.28
C LYS A 96 -19.43 7.23 -9.32
N GLY A 97 -18.83 7.03 -10.49
CA GLY A 97 -17.40 7.27 -10.74
C GLY A 97 -16.45 6.21 -10.14
N TYR A 98 -16.99 5.12 -9.56
CA TYR A 98 -16.18 4.06 -8.99
C TYR A 98 -15.50 3.18 -10.04
N PRO A 99 -16.18 2.72 -11.10
CA PRO A 99 -15.54 1.95 -12.17
C PRO A 99 -14.38 2.69 -12.83
N GLU A 100 -14.58 3.96 -13.16
CA GLU A 100 -13.54 4.81 -13.78
C GLU A 100 -12.33 4.99 -12.87
N LYS A 101 -12.58 5.16 -11.58
CA LYS A 101 -11.51 5.26 -10.57
C LYS A 101 -10.72 3.96 -10.43
N VAL A 102 -11.40 2.82 -10.46
CA VAL A 102 -10.76 1.49 -10.42
C VAL A 102 -9.89 1.30 -11.66
N GLN A 103 -10.41 1.57 -12.85
CA GLN A 103 -9.67 1.47 -14.11
C GLN A 103 -8.42 2.36 -14.10
N ALA A 104 -8.55 3.62 -13.74
CA ALA A 104 -7.41 4.55 -13.64
C ALA A 104 -6.33 4.07 -12.66
N LEU A 105 -6.73 3.38 -11.58
CA LEU A 105 -5.78 2.80 -10.62
C LEU A 105 -5.11 1.53 -11.16
N GLN A 106 -5.83 0.70 -11.92
CA GLN A 106 -5.27 -0.45 -12.61
C GLN A 106 -4.18 -0.03 -13.59
N GLU A 107 -4.47 0.97 -14.43
CA GLU A 107 -3.52 1.54 -15.39
C GLU A 107 -2.28 2.15 -14.68
N LYS A 108 -2.51 2.92 -13.62
CA LYS A 108 -1.44 3.60 -12.87
C LYS A 108 -0.54 2.67 -12.08
N THR A 109 -1.10 1.60 -11.51
CA THR A 109 -0.37 0.74 -10.55
C THR A 109 0.11 -0.56 -11.15
N GLY A 110 -0.48 -0.99 -12.28
CA GLY A 110 -0.29 -2.31 -12.87
C GLY A 110 -0.94 -3.44 -12.06
N LEU A 111 -1.75 -3.10 -11.03
CA LEU A 111 -2.45 -4.07 -10.19
C LEU A 111 -3.87 -4.25 -10.69
N ARG A 112 -4.39 -5.46 -10.68
CA ARG A 112 -5.80 -5.73 -10.98
C ARG A 112 -6.70 -5.42 -9.78
N GLU A 113 -6.18 -5.62 -8.54
CA GLU A 113 -6.90 -5.34 -7.29
C GLU A 113 -5.89 -5.01 -6.15
N ALA A 114 -6.39 -4.61 -4.99
CA ALA A 114 -5.59 -4.14 -3.85
C ALA A 114 -4.82 -5.25 -3.10
N VAL A 115 -4.91 -6.49 -3.54
CA VAL A 115 -4.17 -7.62 -2.98
C VAL A 115 -3.62 -8.51 -4.10
N VAL A 116 -2.40 -8.99 -3.91
CA VAL A 116 -1.76 -10.03 -4.71
C VAL A 116 -1.69 -11.29 -3.87
N THR A 117 -2.20 -12.40 -4.38
CA THR A 117 -2.24 -13.71 -3.70
C THR A 117 -1.52 -14.75 -4.53
N GLY A 118 -0.90 -15.72 -3.89
CA GLY A 118 -0.21 -16.78 -4.60
C GLY A 118 0.52 -17.74 -3.67
N LYS A 119 1.21 -18.69 -4.28
CA LYS A 119 2.06 -19.69 -3.63
C LYS A 119 3.53 -19.42 -4.01
N GLY A 120 4.43 -19.70 -3.09
CA GLY A 120 5.86 -19.62 -3.32
C GLY A 120 6.63 -20.34 -2.23
N LYS A 121 7.96 -20.29 -2.29
CA LYS A 121 8.80 -20.91 -1.26
C LYS A 121 9.45 -19.84 -0.39
N ILE A 122 9.63 -20.16 0.88
CA ILE A 122 10.42 -19.37 1.84
C ILE A 122 11.44 -20.33 2.46
N GLY A 123 12.71 -20.14 2.11
CA GLY A 123 13.77 -21.06 2.54
C GLY A 123 13.53 -22.50 2.07
N GLY A 124 13.03 -22.68 0.86
CA GLY A 124 12.71 -23.97 0.25
C GLY A 124 11.37 -24.60 0.70
N ARG A 125 10.61 -23.95 1.61
CA ARG A 125 9.33 -24.49 2.13
C ARG A 125 8.14 -23.80 1.45
N ASP A 126 7.21 -24.60 0.93
CA ASP A 126 6.00 -24.08 0.28
C ASP A 126 5.16 -23.27 1.28
N THR A 127 4.68 -22.11 0.83
CA THR A 127 3.93 -21.15 1.64
C THR A 127 2.95 -20.40 0.76
N VAL A 128 1.74 -20.16 1.26
CA VAL A 128 0.77 -19.27 0.61
C VAL A 128 0.95 -17.87 1.15
N ILE A 129 1.01 -16.88 0.26
CA ILE A 129 1.21 -15.48 0.61
C ILE A 129 0.09 -14.60 0.04
N ALA A 130 -0.38 -13.64 0.83
CA ALA A 130 -1.26 -12.58 0.39
C ALA A 130 -0.65 -11.23 0.78
N VAL A 131 -0.45 -10.33 -0.18
CA VAL A 131 0.18 -9.03 0.06
C VAL A 131 -0.73 -7.91 -0.41
N CYS A 132 -1.22 -7.12 0.55
CA CYS A 132 -2.01 -5.92 0.26
C CYS A 132 -1.12 -4.78 -0.27
N ASP A 133 -1.64 -3.97 -1.20
CA ASP A 133 -0.94 -2.80 -1.76
C ASP A 133 -1.74 -1.52 -1.58
N GLY A 134 -1.23 -0.63 -0.74
CA GLY A 134 -1.88 0.64 -0.41
C GLY A 134 -1.99 1.64 -1.56
N ARG A 135 -1.36 1.40 -2.71
CA ARG A 135 -1.53 2.23 -3.91
C ARG A 135 -2.91 2.09 -4.53
N PHE A 136 -3.54 0.92 -4.35
CA PHE A 136 -4.88 0.63 -4.86
C PHE A 136 -5.92 0.87 -3.76
N LEU A 137 -6.65 1.99 -3.83
CA LEU A 137 -7.70 2.41 -2.86
C LEU A 137 -7.28 2.24 -1.39
N MET A 138 -6.02 2.56 -1.04
CA MET A 138 -5.44 2.38 0.30
C MET A 138 -5.53 0.94 0.82
N ALA A 139 -5.51 -0.05 -0.06
CA ALA A 139 -5.71 -1.46 0.22
C ALA A 139 -7.03 -1.76 0.96
N SER A 140 -8.09 -0.95 0.74
CA SER A 140 -9.39 -1.21 1.33
C SER A 140 -9.97 -2.52 0.81
N MET A 141 -10.59 -3.28 1.72
CA MET A 141 -11.17 -4.58 1.44
C MET A 141 -12.52 -4.41 0.73
N GLY A 142 -12.55 -4.67 -0.58
CA GLY A 142 -13.75 -4.87 -1.38
C GLY A 142 -14.03 -6.38 -1.56
N TRP A 143 -15.09 -6.68 -2.32
CA TRP A 143 -15.48 -8.06 -2.60
C TRP A 143 -14.33 -8.90 -3.18
N ALA A 144 -13.65 -8.41 -4.21
CA ALA A 144 -12.56 -9.17 -4.85
C ALA A 144 -11.34 -9.37 -3.93
N VAL A 145 -11.02 -8.38 -3.07
CA VAL A 145 -9.95 -8.54 -2.07
C VAL A 145 -10.29 -9.66 -1.09
N GLY A 146 -11.51 -9.64 -0.54
CA GLY A 146 -11.98 -10.67 0.37
C GLY A 146 -12.03 -12.04 -0.30
N GLU A 147 -12.51 -12.11 -1.55
CA GLU A 147 -12.56 -13.35 -2.33
C GLU A 147 -11.17 -13.94 -2.57
N LYS A 148 -10.20 -13.13 -3.06
CA LYS A 148 -8.82 -13.58 -3.28
C LYS A 148 -8.18 -14.12 -2.01
N ILE A 149 -8.33 -13.41 -0.88
CA ILE A 149 -7.79 -13.86 0.41
C ILE A 149 -8.46 -15.16 0.83
N THR A 150 -9.79 -15.25 0.74
CA THR A 150 -10.54 -16.47 1.10
C THR A 150 -10.07 -17.67 0.28
N ARG A 151 -10.02 -17.55 -1.04
CA ARG A 151 -9.54 -18.62 -1.93
C ARG A 151 -8.12 -19.05 -1.61
N ALA A 152 -7.22 -18.07 -1.37
CA ALA A 152 -5.85 -18.38 -1.01
C ALA A 152 -5.76 -19.19 0.30
N VAL A 153 -6.55 -18.82 1.32
CA VAL A 153 -6.60 -19.54 2.60
C VAL A 153 -7.23 -20.92 2.44
N GLU A 154 -8.30 -21.06 1.64
CA GLU A 154 -8.96 -22.33 1.38
C GLU A 154 -8.03 -23.31 0.65
N ARG A 155 -7.37 -22.87 -0.43
CA ARG A 155 -6.35 -23.67 -1.14
C ARG A 155 -5.18 -24.05 -0.22
N ALA A 156 -4.71 -23.10 0.60
CA ALA A 156 -3.67 -23.40 1.58
C ALA A 156 -4.11 -24.48 2.59
N THR A 157 -5.37 -24.46 2.99
CA THR A 157 -5.93 -25.47 3.91
C THR A 157 -6.00 -26.84 3.26
N GLU A 158 -6.44 -26.93 2.01
CA GLU A 158 -6.48 -28.16 1.22
C GLU A 158 -5.08 -28.75 1.00
N GLU A 159 -4.11 -27.89 0.65
CA GLU A 159 -2.72 -28.29 0.42
C GLU A 159 -1.90 -28.43 1.71
N LYS A 160 -2.49 -28.17 2.90
CA LYS A 160 -1.84 -28.18 4.22
C LYS A 160 -0.62 -27.28 4.31
N LEU A 161 -0.70 -26.10 3.73
CA LEU A 161 0.36 -25.10 3.69
C LEU A 161 0.14 -23.98 4.70
N PRO A 162 1.21 -23.34 5.22
CA PRO A 162 1.09 -22.13 6.02
C PRO A 162 0.63 -20.95 5.17
N VAL A 163 -0.05 -19.98 5.82
CA VAL A 163 -0.50 -18.74 5.19
C VAL A 163 0.17 -17.54 5.85
N ILE A 164 0.70 -16.62 5.04
CA ILE A 164 1.24 -15.34 5.50
C ILE A 164 0.50 -14.21 4.80
N ILE A 165 -0.11 -13.29 5.58
CA ILE A 165 -0.82 -12.14 5.04
C ILE A 165 -0.12 -10.84 5.46
N PHE A 166 0.35 -10.05 4.48
CA PHE A 166 0.87 -8.70 4.69
C PHE A 166 -0.29 -7.71 4.58
N ALA A 167 -0.80 -7.28 5.72
CA ALA A 167 -1.94 -6.39 5.82
C ALA A 167 -1.52 -4.92 5.87
N CYS A 168 -2.11 -4.07 5.02
CA CYS A 168 -1.96 -2.62 5.05
C CYS A 168 -3.29 -1.89 4.78
N SER A 169 -4.41 -2.55 5.09
CA SER A 169 -5.75 -2.14 4.69
C SER A 169 -6.19 -0.82 5.33
N GLY A 170 -6.86 0.03 4.55
CA GLY A 170 -7.61 1.20 5.00
C GLY A 170 -9.02 0.86 5.54
N GLY A 171 -9.37 -0.41 5.73
CA GLY A 171 -10.68 -0.87 6.21
C GLY A 171 -11.59 -1.38 5.08
N ALA A 172 -12.90 -1.47 5.37
CA ALA A 172 -13.90 -1.88 4.38
C ALA A 172 -14.04 -0.84 3.26
N ARG A 173 -14.19 -1.28 2.02
CA ARG A 173 -14.34 -0.43 0.83
C ARG A 173 -15.75 0.16 0.77
N MET A 174 -15.90 1.43 1.13
CA MET A 174 -17.21 2.08 1.21
C MET A 174 -17.99 2.08 -0.10
N GLN A 175 -17.30 2.15 -1.24
CA GLN A 175 -17.90 2.16 -2.57
C GLN A 175 -18.62 0.85 -2.93
N GLU A 176 -18.36 -0.24 -2.22
CA GLU A 176 -19.02 -1.53 -2.40
C GLU A 176 -20.07 -1.82 -1.31
N GLY A 177 -20.33 -0.85 -0.40
CA GLY A 177 -21.38 -0.92 0.60
C GLY A 177 -21.26 -2.14 1.52
N ILE A 178 -22.40 -2.77 1.80
CA ILE A 178 -22.49 -3.95 2.71
C ILE A 178 -21.67 -5.13 2.22
N THR A 179 -21.47 -5.28 0.91
CA THR A 179 -20.68 -6.36 0.32
C THR A 179 -19.24 -6.37 0.85
N SER A 180 -18.66 -5.17 1.05
CA SER A 180 -17.31 -5.05 1.61
C SER A 180 -17.25 -5.42 3.10
N LEU A 181 -18.29 -5.13 3.89
CA LEU A 181 -18.35 -5.53 5.29
C LEU A 181 -18.45 -7.04 5.45
N MET A 182 -19.22 -7.71 4.57
CA MET A 182 -19.36 -9.18 4.60
C MET A 182 -18.05 -9.92 4.31
N GLN A 183 -17.05 -9.25 3.69
CA GLN A 183 -15.74 -9.88 3.45
C GLN A 183 -14.98 -10.15 4.76
N MET A 184 -15.18 -9.36 5.80
CA MET A 184 -14.57 -9.64 7.12
C MET A 184 -15.06 -10.96 7.69
N ALA A 185 -16.36 -11.22 7.66
CA ALA A 185 -16.92 -12.50 8.10
C ALA A 185 -16.42 -13.67 7.24
N LYS A 186 -16.36 -13.48 5.92
CA LYS A 186 -15.92 -14.49 4.97
C LYS A 186 -14.45 -14.88 5.18
N THR A 187 -13.54 -13.92 5.25
CA THR A 187 -12.12 -14.18 5.49
C THR A 187 -11.85 -14.78 6.87
N SER A 188 -12.58 -14.32 7.92
CA SER A 188 -12.49 -14.89 9.27
C SER A 188 -12.93 -16.34 9.31
N ALA A 189 -14.01 -16.70 8.61
CA ALA A 189 -14.49 -18.07 8.53
C ALA A 189 -13.49 -19.01 7.81
N ALA A 190 -12.80 -18.53 6.77
CA ALA A 190 -11.75 -19.29 6.10
C ALA A 190 -10.53 -19.51 7.02
N LEU A 191 -10.08 -18.45 7.72
CA LEU A 191 -8.97 -18.53 8.68
C LEU A 191 -9.31 -19.44 9.87
N GLU A 192 -10.56 -19.46 10.34
CA GLU A 192 -11.00 -20.36 11.40
C GLU A 192 -10.91 -21.84 10.95
N ARG A 193 -11.33 -22.15 9.71
CA ARG A 193 -11.17 -23.51 9.16
C ARG A 193 -9.68 -23.89 9.04
N HIS A 194 -8.84 -22.97 8.61
CA HIS A 194 -7.39 -23.14 8.50
C HIS A 194 -6.77 -23.43 9.88
N SER A 195 -7.15 -22.67 10.90
CA SER A 195 -6.72 -22.86 12.29
C SER A 195 -7.17 -24.21 12.86
N LYS A 196 -8.44 -24.61 12.63
CA LYS A 196 -8.97 -25.92 13.05
C LYS A 196 -8.24 -27.10 12.39
N ALA A 197 -7.70 -26.91 11.20
CA ALA A 197 -6.84 -27.89 10.53
C ALA A 197 -5.42 -27.95 11.14
N GLY A 198 -5.11 -27.15 12.17
CA GLY A 198 -3.80 -27.10 12.83
C GLY A 198 -2.70 -26.44 12.02
N LEU A 199 -3.06 -25.59 11.05
CA LEU A 199 -2.13 -24.97 10.12
C LEU A 199 -1.73 -23.56 10.59
N LEU A 200 -0.48 -23.16 10.25
CA LEU A 200 0.09 -21.88 10.66
C LEU A 200 -0.51 -20.73 9.84
N TYR A 201 -0.97 -19.70 10.53
CA TYR A 201 -1.32 -18.40 9.97
C TYR A 201 -0.46 -17.30 10.61
N VAL A 202 0.14 -16.44 9.77
CA VAL A 202 0.93 -15.29 10.20
C VAL A 202 0.36 -14.00 9.61
N SER A 203 -0.06 -13.09 10.46
CA SER A 203 -0.47 -11.74 10.04
C SER A 203 0.69 -10.76 10.26
N VAL A 204 1.13 -10.12 9.17
CA VAL A 204 2.19 -9.10 9.20
C VAL A 204 1.56 -7.73 9.01
N LEU A 205 1.50 -6.94 10.06
CA LEU A 205 0.98 -5.57 10.00
C LEU A 205 2.03 -4.63 9.40
N THR A 206 1.66 -3.86 8.39
CA THR A 206 2.57 -2.93 7.71
C THR A 206 2.15 -1.47 7.84
N LEU A 207 2.96 -0.53 7.32
CA LEU A 207 2.91 0.91 7.59
C LEU A 207 1.51 1.57 7.51
N SER A 208 0.65 1.18 6.58
CA SER A 208 -0.66 1.83 6.44
C SER A 208 -1.57 1.55 7.63
N LEU A 209 -1.54 0.33 8.15
CA LEU A 209 -2.37 -0.07 9.29
C LEU A 209 -1.88 0.58 10.60
N ILE A 210 -0.56 0.63 10.79
CA ILE A 210 0.06 1.18 12.01
C ILE A 210 -0.17 2.69 12.15
N HIS A 211 -0.25 3.42 11.03
CA HIS A 211 -0.35 4.88 11.04
C HIS A 211 -1.79 5.42 10.93
N ILE A 212 -2.77 4.59 10.59
CA ILE A 212 -4.17 5.00 10.38
C ILE A 212 -5.10 4.45 11.48
N SER A 213 -4.70 3.36 12.16
CA SER A 213 -5.48 2.83 13.27
C SER A 213 -5.29 3.72 14.49
N GLU A 214 -6.36 4.40 14.86
CA GLU A 214 -6.45 5.08 16.16
C GLU A 214 -6.27 4.06 17.29
N PRO A 215 -5.65 4.43 18.43
CA PRO A 215 -5.46 3.52 19.56
C PRO A 215 -6.72 2.81 20.04
N THR A 216 -7.88 3.44 19.85
CA THR A 216 -9.20 2.91 20.18
C THR A 216 -9.64 1.73 19.30
N ARG A 217 -9.11 1.58 18.08
CA ARG A 217 -9.42 0.43 17.20
C ARG A 217 -8.57 -0.80 17.50
N LEU A 218 -7.41 -0.65 18.12
CA LEU A 218 -6.57 -1.77 18.57
C LEU A 218 -7.15 -2.53 19.76
N GLY A 219 -8.10 -1.93 20.49
CA GLY A 219 -8.80 -2.59 21.61
C GLY A 219 -10.07 -3.35 21.21
N MET A 220 -10.40 -3.44 19.91
CA MET A 220 -11.59 -4.13 19.39
C MET A 220 -11.28 -5.29 18.43
N ILE A 221 -10.03 -5.77 18.44
CA ILE A 221 -9.62 -6.98 17.70
C ILE A 221 -9.30 -8.07 18.68
#